data_a23f5fb4ae29aad316fa926ca23bda45
#
_entry.id   a23f5fb4ae29aad316fa926ca23bda45
#
_cell.length_a   1.000
_cell.length_b   1.000
_cell.length_c   1.000
_cell.angle_alpha   90.00
_cell.angle_beta   90.00
_cell.angle_gamma   90.00
#
_symmetry.space_group_name_H-M   'P 1'
#
loop_
_entity.id
_entity.type
_entity.pdbx_description
1 polymer ?
#
loop_
_entity_poly.entity_id
_entity_poly.type
_entity_poly.pdbx_seq_one_letter_code
_entity_poly.pdbx_strand_id
1 'polypeptide(L)'
;METIIITLDNNKKKEYVKGIKLKEIIEQEKDKLTNTVVGALYNNNMIDYEETLTKNGKLYIYDLNTKEGNKIYEKGLLYLFEVSAVEALGKDTQIIVKHSIDKGIYCKVNKPLTTEDITKIKKIMKEKIKENIPFTKIETSKSDAIAYFKNKKREDKVRTLFYIKTNFVTLYKLGDTYNYIIGDLPYTTGSLKYFDLSLIKDHGVVVRFPSIYDNNKVVKYTHHENYFNSLEEYGTWGNNLNINSLGELNEFITNNNAGDIIQLSEIMQDYKLLSIAEQIVLNKDDYKVILLSGPSSSGKTTSAMKLSLYLRSLGLNPTHLSLDDYFLERSETPLGPNGKPDFESLNAIDVKLFDSQVSKMLKGTKVTVPTFNFIEGKKEYKRTVQLKDNDILIIEGLHALNEELLTNIPRKKKFKVYISPLIYLNIDNDNRIGMTDLRLLRRIVRDNRTRGYNPSKTLESWSDVRDGEEKYVFPYQDNADVMFNTSLAYELAVIKTYAEPLLFTISEDDPNYQLAQRLIELLKFVLPIPSETVPKTSILREFIGGSYFE
;
A
#
# COMPACT_ATOMS: atom_id res chain seq x y z
N MET A 1 -35.55 19.49 27.78
CA MET A 1 -34.38 18.60 27.88
C MET A 1 -33.24 19.30 27.16
N GLU A 2 -32.04 19.27 27.73
CA GLU A 2 -30.86 19.79 27.02
C GLU A 2 -30.61 18.98 25.75
N THR A 3 -30.29 19.67 24.65
CA THR A 3 -30.00 19.02 23.38
C THR A 3 -28.56 19.28 22.95
N ILE A 4 -28.05 18.40 22.09
CA ILE A 4 -26.74 18.51 21.45
C ILE A 4 -26.92 18.46 19.93
N ILE A 5 -26.05 19.17 19.22
CA ILE A 5 -26.01 19.17 17.76
C ILE A 5 -24.88 18.25 17.29
N ILE A 6 -25.25 17.20 16.56
CA ILE A 6 -24.29 16.27 15.96
C ILE A 6 -24.27 16.48 14.45
N THR A 7 -23.08 16.73 13.90
CA THR A 7 -22.84 16.81 12.46
C THR A 7 -22.44 15.42 11.96
N LEU A 8 -23.27 14.81 11.12
CA LEU A 8 -23.00 13.49 10.51
C LEU A 8 -22.09 13.63 9.26
N ASP A 9 -21.60 12.51 8.75
CA ASP A 9 -20.64 12.39 7.62
C ASP A 9 -21.00 13.23 6.39
N ASN A 10 -22.30 13.39 6.10
CA ASN A 10 -22.80 14.19 4.98
C ASN A 10 -22.94 15.69 5.29
N ASN A 11 -22.28 16.19 6.34
CA ASN A 11 -22.42 17.55 6.88
C ASN A 11 -23.86 17.89 7.35
N LYS A 12 -24.72 16.91 7.49
CA LYS A 12 -26.08 17.11 7.99
C LYS A 12 -26.06 17.25 9.50
N LYS A 13 -26.50 18.40 9.99
CA LYS A 13 -26.69 18.67 11.41
C LYS A 13 -28.02 18.10 11.89
N LYS A 14 -27.98 17.31 12.95
CA LYS A 14 -29.15 16.79 13.65
C LYS A 14 -29.07 17.13 15.13
N GLU A 15 -30.23 17.39 15.71
CA GLU A 15 -30.40 17.66 17.13
C GLU A 15 -30.82 16.38 17.85
N TYR A 16 -30.12 16.07 18.95
CA TYR A 16 -30.39 14.90 19.77
C TYR A 16 -30.49 15.32 21.25
N VAL A 17 -31.16 14.52 22.05
CA VAL A 17 -31.18 14.73 23.49
C VAL A 17 -29.77 14.48 24.05
N LYS A 18 -29.29 15.39 24.89
CA LYS A 18 -28.02 15.24 25.58
C LYS A 18 -28.01 13.96 26.42
N GLY A 19 -26.99 13.13 26.25
CA GLY A 19 -26.92 11.81 26.88
C GLY A 19 -27.43 10.69 25.99
N ILE A 20 -27.73 10.92 24.71
CA ILE A 20 -28.04 9.86 23.75
C ILE A 20 -26.86 8.90 23.60
N LYS A 21 -27.13 7.61 23.50
CA LYS A 21 -26.11 6.62 23.22
C LYS A 21 -25.82 6.49 21.73
N LEU A 22 -24.54 6.17 21.39
CA LEU A 22 -24.15 5.96 19.98
C LEU A 22 -25.04 4.94 19.28
N LYS A 23 -25.36 3.80 19.93
CA LYS A 23 -26.21 2.76 19.34
C LYS A 23 -27.60 3.26 18.92
N GLU A 24 -28.16 4.23 19.63
CA GLU A 24 -29.47 4.81 19.33
C GLU A 24 -29.40 5.69 18.08
N ILE A 25 -28.27 6.39 17.89
CA ILE A 25 -28.01 7.17 16.66
C ILE A 25 -27.82 6.23 15.47
N ILE A 26 -27.03 5.17 15.63
CA ILE A 26 -26.82 4.16 14.57
C ILE A 26 -28.15 3.53 14.15
N GLU A 27 -29.02 3.19 15.09
CA GLU A 27 -30.34 2.64 14.77
C GLU A 27 -31.23 3.65 14.01
N GLN A 28 -31.16 4.94 14.34
CA GLN A 28 -31.89 5.99 13.61
C GLN A 28 -31.34 6.27 12.20
N GLU A 29 -30.07 5.96 11.93
CA GLU A 29 -29.42 6.16 10.63
C GLU A 29 -29.31 4.86 9.80
N LYS A 30 -29.82 3.72 10.31
CA LYS A 30 -29.61 2.38 9.74
C LYS A 30 -29.99 2.25 8.27
N ASP A 31 -31.00 2.99 7.81
CA ASP A 31 -31.46 2.92 6.40
C ASP A 31 -30.41 3.45 5.40
N LYS A 32 -29.39 4.18 5.90
CA LYS A 32 -28.28 4.75 5.11
C LYS A 32 -26.99 3.99 5.26
N LEU A 33 -26.95 3.08 6.22
CA LEU A 33 -25.76 2.30 6.56
C LEU A 33 -25.89 0.89 5.98
N THR A 34 -24.78 0.23 5.72
CA THR A 34 -24.80 -1.23 5.53
C THR A 34 -25.19 -1.88 6.86
N ASN A 35 -25.69 -3.12 6.81
CA ASN A 35 -26.02 -3.87 8.02
C ASN A 35 -24.79 -4.22 8.91
N THR A 36 -23.62 -3.70 8.59
CA THR A 36 -22.36 -4.03 9.28
C THR A 36 -21.62 -2.75 9.65
N VAL A 37 -22.02 -2.14 10.77
CA VAL A 37 -21.27 -1.05 11.40
C VAL A 37 -20.13 -1.68 12.21
N VAL A 38 -18.92 -1.16 12.05
CA VAL A 38 -17.70 -1.68 12.67
C VAL A 38 -17.04 -0.70 13.63
N GLY A 39 -17.41 0.58 13.59
CA GLY A 39 -16.86 1.60 14.45
C GLY A 39 -17.53 2.95 14.26
N ALA A 40 -17.22 3.90 15.13
CA ALA A 40 -17.61 5.29 14.95
C ALA A 40 -16.58 6.23 15.58
N LEU A 41 -16.37 7.36 14.89
CA LEU A 41 -15.45 8.41 15.31
C LEU A 41 -16.25 9.64 15.73
N TYR A 42 -16.07 10.09 16.96
CA TYR A 42 -16.71 11.28 17.48
C TYR A 42 -15.66 12.30 17.93
N ASN A 43 -15.66 13.48 17.32
CA ASN A 43 -14.65 14.50 17.57
C ASN A 43 -13.22 13.96 17.51
N ASN A 44 -12.90 13.27 16.44
CA ASN A 44 -11.61 12.63 16.17
C ASN A 44 -11.20 11.48 17.12
N ASN A 45 -12.10 11.00 18.00
CA ASN A 45 -11.85 9.88 18.87
C ASN A 45 -12.77 8.70 18.52
N MET A 46 -12.20 7.50 18.44
CA MET A 46 -13.02 6.28 18.33
C MET A 46 -13.77 6.05 19.63
N ILE A 47 -15.07 5.86 19.53
CA ILE A 47 -15.97 5.70 20.67
C ILE A 47 -16.63 4.32 20.68
N ASP A 48 -16.99 3.85 21.87
CA ASP A 48 -17.65 2.57 22.06
C ASP A 48 -19.13 2.61 21.66
N TYR A 49 -19.67 1.44 21.31
CA TYR A 49 -21.06 1.29 20.87
C TYR A 49 -22.07 1.76 21.92
N GLU A 50 -21.74 1.63 23.21
CA GLU A 50 -22.54 2.08 24.34
C GLU A 50 -22.19 3.49 24.83
N GLU A 51 -21.26 4.18 24.16
CA GLU A 51 -20.81 5.52 24.52
C GLU A 51 -21.95 6.53 24.55
N THR A 52 -21.94 7.40 25.55
CA THR A 52 -22.96 8.43 25.79
C THR A 52 -22.47 9.80 25.30
N LEU A 53 -23.17 10.41 24.36
CA LEU A 53 -22.77 11.68 23.77
C LEU A 53 -23.38 12.86 24.56
N THR A 54 -22.53 13.75 25.06
CA THR A 54 -22.92 14.85 25.95
C THR A 54 -22.56 16.25 25.43
N LYS A 55 -21.85 16.34 24.30
CA LYS A 55 -21.35 17.60 23.71
C LYS A 55 -21.75 17.69 22.24
N ASN A 56 -21.71 18.90 21.69
CA ASN A 56 -21.78 19.06 20.23
C ASN A 56 -20.54 18.44 19.57
N GLY A 57 -20.69 17.92 18.34
CA GLY A 57 -19.55 17.32 17.66
C GLY A 57 -19.83 16.80 16.27
N LYS A 58 -18.76 16.27 15.65
CA LYS A 58 -18.83 15.54 14.37
C LYS A 58 -18.79 14.05 14.65
N LEU A 59 -19.71 13.31 14.02
CA LEU A 59 -19.82 11.86 14.14
C LEU A 59 -19.68 11.22 12.76
N TYR A 60 -18.69 10.35 12.61
CA TYR A 60 -18.48 9.51 11.44
C TYR A 60 -18.78 8.06 11.82
N ILE A 61 -19.70 7.41 11.10
CA ILE A 61 -20.05 6.02 11.33
C ILE A 61 -19.35 5.18 10.27
N TYR A 62 -18.54 4.23 10.71
CA TYR A 62 -17.76 3.36 9.86
C TYR A 62 -18.48 2.03 9.62
N ASP A 63 -18.89 1.83 8.40
CA ASP A 63 -19.47 0.59 7.90
C ASP A 63 -18.66 0.05 6.72
N LEU A 64 -19.12 -1.03 6.08
CA LEU A 64 -18.42 -1.62 4.94
C LEU A 64 -18.43 -0.77 3.66
N ASN A 65 -19.21 0.33 3.59
CA ASN A 65 -19.16 1.28 2.48
C ASN A 65 -18.02 2.31 2.64
N THR A 66 -17.31 2.31 3.77
CA THR A 66 -16.21 3.23 4.04
C THR A 66 -14.85 2.54 3.95
N LYS A 67 -13.82 3.26 3.48
CA LYS A 67 -12.44 2.73 3.41
C LYS A 67 -11.89 2.41 4.81
N GLU A 68 -12.23 3.23 5.78
CA GLU A 68 -11.86 3.05 7.19
C GLU A 68 -12.56 1.84 7.80
N GLY A 69 -13.85 1.68 7.55
CA GLY A 69 -14.63 0.52 7.99
C GLY A 69 -14.09 -0.79 7.42
N ASN A 70 -13.69 -0.81 6.16
CA ASN A 70 -13.04 -1.98 5.55
C ASN A 70 -11.73 -2.34 6.27
N LYS A 71 -10.90 -1.35 6.68
CA LYS A 71 -9.65 -1.59 7.43
C LYS A 71 -9.91 -2.12 8.84
N ILE A 72 -10.92 -1.56 9.54
CA ILE A 72 -11.33 -2.04 10.86
C ILE A 72 -11.80 -3.49 10.75
N TYR A 73 -12.62 -3.80 9.74
CA TYR A 73 -13.10 -5.15 9.47
C TYR A 73 -11.95 -6.13 9.18
N GLU A 74 -11.01 -5.75 8.29
CA GLU A 74 -9.82 -6.54 7.96
C GLU A 74 -9.05 -6.93 9.22
N LYS A 75 -8.72 -5.96 10.08
CA LYS A 75 -7.94 -6.19 11.30
C LYS A 75 -8.66 -7.11 12.29
N GLY A 76 -9.95 -6.86 12.51
CA GLY A 76 -10.77 -7.73 13.38
C GLY A 76 -10.84 -9.15 12.87
N LEU A 77 -11.00 -9.32 11.54
CA LEU A 77 -11.06 -10.64 10.92
C LEU A 77 -9.71 -11.38 11.00
N LEU A 78 -8.59 -10.69 10.82
CA LEU A 78 -7.26 -11.26 10.94
C LEU A 78 -6.98 -11.72 12.38
N TYR A 79 -7.36 -10.92 13.38
CA TYR A 79 -7.21 -11.32 14.77
C TYR A 79 -8.13 -12.49 15.13
N LEU A 80 -9.38 -12.51 14.65
CA LEU A 80 -10.28 -13.65 14.80
C LEU A 80 -9.71 -14.91 14.13
N PHE A 81 -9.12 -14.76 12.93
CA PHE A 81 -8.45 -15.86 12.22
C PHE A 81 -7.28 -16.42 13.03
N GLU A 82 -6.40 -15.55 13.55
CA GLU A 82 -5.26 -15.95 14.40
C GLU A 82 -5.71 -16.78 15.60
N VAL A 83 -6.64 -16.25 16.40
CA VAL A 83 -7.17 -16.95 17.58
C VAL A 83 -7.80 -18.30 17.20
N SER A 84 -8.58 -18.33 16.12
CA SER A 84 -9.25 -19.56 15.68
C SER A 84 -8.28 -20.60 15.10
N ALA A 85 -7.23 -20.16 14.42
CA ALA A 85 -6.20 -21.06 13.89
C ALA A 85 -5.34 -21.65 15.01
N VAL A 86 -4.96 -20.88 16.01
CA VAL A 86 -4.26 -21.39 17.19
C VAL A 86 -5.13 -22.41 17.96
N GLU A 87 -6.43 -22.18 18.08
CA GLU A 87 -7.36 -23.12 18.70
C GLU A 87 -7.52 -24.40 17.89
N ALA A 88 -7.59 -24.29 16.54
CA ALA A 88 -7.75 -25.44 15.64
C ALA A 88 -6.50 -26.31 15.56
N LEU A 89 -5.31 -25.69 15.51
CA LEU A 89 -4.05 -26.32 15.12
C LEU A 89 -3.08 -26.55 16.30
N GLY A 90 -3.39 -25.97 17.47
CA GLY A 90 -2.57 -26.09 18.68
C GLY A 90 -1.77 -24.83 19.02
N LYS A 91 -1.37 -24.72 20.30
CA LYS A 91 -0.75 -23.52 20.91
C LYS A 91 0.60 -23.11 20.31
N ASP A 92 1.28 -24.01 19.61
CA ASP A 92 2.58 -23.75 18.94
C ASP A 92 2.40 -23.17 17.52
N THR A 93 1.16 -22.97 17.10
CA THR A 93 0.86 -22.35 15.81
C THR A 93 1.27 -20.90 15.82
N GLN A 94 2.16 -20.55 14.89
CA GLN A 94 2.55 -19.17 14.63
C GLN A 94 2.02 -18.74 13.28
N ILE A 95 1.44 -17.57 13.25
CA ILE A 95 0.88 -16.96 12.06
C ILE A 95 1.61 -15.65 11.82
N ILE A 96 1.97 -15.40 10.58
CA ILE A 96 2.55 -14.13 10.15
C ILE A 96 1.63 -13.55 9.08
N VAL A 97 1.02 -12.43 9.37
CA VAL A 97 0.22 -11.66 8.42
C VAL A 97 1.19 -11.00 7.43
N LYS A 98 1.15 -11.39 6.16
CA LYS A 98 2.14 -10.96 5.14
C LYS A 98 1.58 -9.86 4.23
N HIS A 99 1.09 -10.22 3.07
CA HIS A 99 0.82 -9.29 1.99
C HIS A 99 -0.66 -9.25 1.61
N SER A 100 -1.10 -8.11 1.09
CA SER A 100 -2.35 -8.07 0.36
C SER A 100 -2.17 -8.79 -0.98
N ILE A 101 -3.02 -9.76 -1.27
CA ILE A 101 -3.01 -10.51 -2.51
C ILE A 101 -4.45 -10.79 -2.94
N ASP A 102 -4.77 -10.49 -4.19
CA ASP A 102 -6.08 -10.75 -4.82
C ASP A 102 -7.29 -10.50 -3.88
N LYS A 103 -7.44 -9.25 -3.42
CA LYS A 103 -8.57 -8.83 -2.56
C LYS A 103 -8.63 -9.57 -1.21
N GLY A 104 -7.52 -10.05 -0.71
CA GLY A 104 -7.39 -10.69 0.60
C GLY A 104 -6.01 -10.46 1.20
N ILE A 105 -5.79 -11.04 2.37
CA ILE A 105 -4.50 -10.98 3.06
C ILE A 105 -3.91 -12.39 3.16
N TYR A 106 -2.72 -12.54 2.61
CA TYR A 106 -1.92 -13.75 2.74
C TYR A 106 -1.32 -13.84 4.14
N CYS A 107 -1.60 -14.94 4.81
CA CYS A 107 -1.06 -15.28 6.12
C CYS A 107 -0.22 -16.56 6.01
N LYS A 108 1.03 -16.50 6.48
CA LYS A 108 1.92 -17.67 6.52
C LYS A 108 1.79 -18.36 7.88
N VAL A 109 1.72 -19.67 7.86
CA VAL A 109 1.63 -20.51 9.07
C VAL A 109 2.90 -21.35 9.18
N ASN A 110 3.42 -21.55 10.41
CA ASN A 110 4.68 -22.24 10.65
C ASN A 110 4.62 -23.78 10.48
N LYS A 111 3.52 -24.31 9.99
CA LYS A 111 3.32 -25.75 9.72
C LYS A 111 2.52 -25.94 8.43
N PRO A 112 2.65 -27.13 7.78
CA PRO A 112 1.82 -27.50 6.64
C PRO A 112 0.34 -27.53 7.01
N LEU A 113 -0.50 -27.11 6.09
CA LEU A 113 -1.96 -27.05 6.24
C LEU A 113 -2.66 -27.94 5.23
N THR A 114 -3.77 -28.53 5.65
CA THR A 114 -4.68 -29.30 4.81
C THR A 114 -6.00 -28.56 4.58
N THR A 115 -6.78 -29.02 3.63
CA THR A 115 -8.15 -28.50 3.39
C THR A 115 -9.05 -28.74 4.63
N GLU A 116 -8.80 -29.82 5.38
CA GLU A 116 -9.52 -30.14 6.61
C GLU A 116 -9.20 -29.12 7.71
N ASP A 117 -7.93 -28.70 7.84
CA ASP A 117 -7.52 -27.64 8.75
C ASP A 117 -8.24 -26.32 8.46
N ILE A 118 -8.29 -25.92 7.18
CA ILE A 118 -9.03 -24.73 6.76
C ILE A 118 -10.51 -24.84 7.11
N THR A 119 -11.11 -26.00 6.92
CA THR A 119 -12.51 -26.24 7.24
C THR A 119 -12.76 -26.13 8.76
N LYS A 120 -11.86 -26.68 9.57
CA LYS A 120 -11.90 -26.60 11.02
C LYS A 120 -11.76 -25.16 11.53
N ILE A 121 -10.79 -24.41 10.99
CA ILE A 121 -10.60 -22.99 11.32
C ILE A 121 -11.86 -22.18 10.96
N LYS A 122 -12.40 -22.36 9.75
CA LYS A 122 -13.65 -21.69 9.34
C LYS A 122 -14.82 -21.98 10.28
N LYS A 123 -14.92 -23.21 10.76
CA LYS A 123 -15.98 -23.60 11.71
C LYS A 123 -15.85 -22.82 13.01
N ILE A 124 -14.65 -22.81 13.62
CA ILE A 124 -14.38 -22.09 14.87
C ILE A 124 -14.63 -20.58 14.71
N MET A 125 -14.17 -19.98 13.60
CA MET A 125 -14.46 -18.57 13.31
C MET A 125 -15.96 -18.28 13.28
N LYS A 126 -16.77 -19.12 12.60
CA LYS A 126 -18.22 -18.98 12.55
C LYS A 126 -18.89 -19.13 13.91
N GLU A 127 -18.39 -20.02 14.74
CA GLU A 127 -18.87 -20.20 16.13
C GLU A 127 -18.62 -18.94 16.94
N LYS A 128 -17.38 -18.40 16.93
CA LYS A 128 -17.03 -17.16 17.62
C LYS A 128 -17.80 -15.93 17.10
N ILE A 129 -18.11 -15.88 15.81
CA ILE A 129 -18.97 -14.83 15.23
C ILE A 129 -20.40 -14.95 15.78
N LYS A 130 -20.94 -16.17 15.89
CA LYS A 130 -22.26 -16.41 16.46
C LYS A 130 -22.32 -16.09 17.95
N GLU A 131 -21.25 -16.34 18.69
CA GLU A 131 -21.10 -15.99 20.11
C GLU A 131 -21.04 -14.47 20.33
N ASN A 132 -20.75 -13.72 19.30
CA ASN A 132 -20.70 -12.25 19.33
C ASN A 132 -19.75 -11.69 20.41
N ILE A 133 -18.53 -12.20 20.48
CA ILE A 133 -17.52 -11.88 21.50
C ILE A 133 -17.01 -10.45 21.30
N PRO A 134 -16.93 -9.61 22.36
CA PRO A 134 -16.41 -8.25 22.24
C PRO A 134 -14.88 -8.23 22.04
N PHE A 135 -14.40 -7.26 21.24
CA PHE A 135 -13.01 -6.85 21.21
C PHE A 135 -12.80 -5.76 22.27
N THR A 136 -12.28 -6.14 23.43
CA THR A 136 -12.16 -5.21 24.57
C THR A 136 -10.79 -4.55 24.58
N LYS A 137 -10.74 -3.22 24.58
CA LYS A 137 -9.51 -2.44 24.80
C LYS A 137 -9.10 -2.50 26.28
N ILE A 138 -7.83 -2.80 26.53
CA ILE A 138 -7.26 -2.85 27.88
C ILE A 138 -5.98 -2.04 27.87
N GLU A 139 -5.95 -0.94 28.62
CA GLU A 139 -4.73 -0.20 28.87
C GLU A 139 -3.89 -0.91 29.93
N THR A 140 -2.61 -1.11 29.64
CA THR A 140 -1.67 -1.76 30.55
C THR A 140 -0.31 -1.07 30.48
N SER A 141 0.52 -1.27 31.52
CA SER A 141 1.90 -0.79 31.45
C SER A 141 2.67 -1.49 30.33
N LYS A 142 3.59 -0.77 29.68
CA LYS A 142 4.45 -1.37 28.65
C LYS A 142 5.27 -2.54 29.20
N SER A 143 5.71 -2.47 30.46
CA SER A 143 6.45 -3.53 31.13
C SER A 143 5.64 -4.81 31.28
N ASP A 144 4.36 -4.69 31.67
CA ASP A 144 3.47 -5.84 31.82
C ASP A 144 3.12 -6.47 30.47
N ALA A 145 2.90 -5.64 29.43
CA ALA A 145 2.70 -6.12 28.07
C ALA A 145 3.92 -6.90 27.56
N ILE A 146 5.14 -6.38 27.76
CA ILE A 146 6.39 -7.07 27.41
C ILE A 146 6.51 -8.40 28.16
N ALA A 147 6.24 -8.42 29.47
CA ALA A 147 6.27 -9.64 30.27
C ALA A 147 5.26 -10.69 29.77
N TYR A 148 4.03 -10.26 29.43
CA TYR A 148 3.01 -11.12 28.83
C TYR A 148 3.49 -11.75 27.52
N PHE A 149 4.02 -10.94 26.57
CA PHE A 149 4.47 -11.44 25.28
C PHE A 149 5.71 -12.32 25.38
N LYS A 150 6.64 -12.06 26.32
CA LYS A 150 7.76 -12.96 26.63
C LYS A 150 7.27 -14.35 27.07
N ASN A 151 6.29 -14.40 27.98
CA ASN A 151 5.69 -15.66 28.41
C ASN A 151 4.99 -16.42 27.28
N LYS A 152 4.48 -15.69 26.28
CA LYS A 152 3.88 -16.26 25.05
C LYS A 152 4.91 -16.58 23.96
N LYS A 153 6.20 -16.36 24.19
CA LYS A 153 7.29 -16.50 23.19
C LYS A 153 7.10 -15.68 21.92
N ARG A 154 6.48 -14.48 22.06
CA ARG A 154 6.22 -13.53 20.99
C ARG A 154 7.32 -12.46 20.98
N GLU A 155 8.54 -12.88 20.55
CA GLU A 155 9.70 -11.99 20.49
C GLU A 155 9.48 -10.81 19.53
N ASP A 156 8.69 -11.00 18.48
CA ASP A 156 8.25 -9.95 17.56
C ASP A 156 7.58 -8.80 18.31
N LYS A 157 6.62 -9.10 19.19
CA LYS A 157 5.92 -8.10 20.01
C LYS A 157 6.84 -7.44 21.03
N VAL A 158 7.71 -8.22 21.64
CA VAL A 158 8.70 -7.72 22.62
C VAL A 158 9.60 -6.67 21.97
N ARG A 159 10.16 -6.96 20.79
CA ARG A 159 10.99 -6.02 20.04
C ARG A 159 10.21 -4.78 19.62
N THR A 160 9.01 -4.94 19.09
CA THR A 160 8.15 -3.80 18.71
C THR A 160 7.89 -2.89 19.91
N LEU A 161 7.48 -3.43 21.06
CA LEU A 161 7.19 -2.66 22.26
C LEU A 161 8.45 -2.02 22.87
N PHE A 162 9.62 -2.64 22.72
CA PHE A 162 10.87 -2.10 23.24
C PHE A 162 11.21 -0.73 22.66
N TYR A 163 11.00 -0.54 21.35
CA TYR A 163 11.40 0.67 20.63
C TYR A 163 10.38 1.80 20.65
N ILE A 164 9.14 1.55 21.06
CA ILE A 164 8.17 2.64 21.21
C ILE A 164 8.36 3.39 22.54
N LYS A 165 8.28 4.73 22.48
CA LYS A 165 8.44 5.60 23.65
C LYS A 165 7.09 5.93 24.27
N THR A 166 6.55 5.00 25.03
CA THR A 166 5.33 5.19 25.83
C THR A 166 5.43 4.39 27.12
N ASN A 167 4.72 4.79 28.16
CA ASN A 167 4.65 4.06 29.42
C ASN A 167 3.48 3.08 29.45
N PHE A 168 2.44 3.33 28.65
CA PHE A 168 1.24 2.52 28.56
C PHE A 168 0.99 2.13 27.12
N VAL A 169 0.37 0.96 26.94
CA VAL A 169 -0.05 0.44 25.64
C VAL A 169 -1.46 -0.12 25.74
N THR A 170 -2.21 -0.06 24.66
CA THR A 170 -3.52 -0.66 24.56
C THR A 170 -3.42 -2.04 23.94
N LEU A 171 -3.84 -3.06 24.66
CA LEU A 171 -4.03 -4.42 24.16
C LEU A 171 -5.50 -4.64 23.83
N TYR A 172 -5.76 -5.47 22.82
CA TYR A 172 -7.10 -5.98 22.55
C TYR A 172 -7.26 -7.38 23.13
N LYS A 173 -8.32 -7.58 23.91
CA LYS A 173 -8.72 -8.89 24.42
C LYS A 173 -9.81 -9.47 23.53
N LEU A 174 -9.64 -10.74 23.12
CA LEU A 174 -10.64 -11.57 22.45
C LEU A 174 -10.72 -12.92 23.18
N GLY A 175 -11.81 -13.18 23.91
CA GLY A 175 -11.89 -14.30 24.84
C GLY A 175 -10.80 -14.21 25.92
N ASP A 176 -9.94 -15.21 26.03
CA ASP A 176 -8.82 -15.25 26.97
C ASP A 176 -7.48 -14.83 26.34
N THR A 177 -7.48 -14.37 25.09
CA THR A 177 -6.27 -13.98 24.37
C THR A 177 -6.14 -12.46 24.34
N TYR A 178 -4.92 -11.96 24.57
CA TYR A 178 -4.56 -10.56 24.43
C TYR A 178 -3.60 -10.41 23.26
N ASN A 179 -3.79 -9.36 22.45
CA ASN A 179 -2.85 -9.01 21.39
C ASN A 179 -2.65 -7.50 21.31
N TYR A 180 -1.47 -7.09 20.82
CA TYR A 180 -1.16 -5.72 20.47
C TYR A 180 -1.46 -5.51 18.99
N ILE A 181 -2.61 -4.94 18.69
CA ILE A 181 -3.06 -4.62 17.34
C ILE A 181 -3.03 -3.10 17.15
N ILE A 182 -2.39 -2.64 16.09
CA ILE A 182 -2.25 -1.22 15.78
C ILE A 182 -3.48 -0.73 15.03
N GLY A 183 -4.14 0.29 15.60
CA GLY A 183 -5.40 0.86 15.12
C GLY A 183 -6.62 0.19 15.74
N ASP A 184 -7.79 0.42 15.13
CA ASP A 184 -9.06 0.02 15.73
C ASP A 184 -9.57 -1.32 15.20
N LEU A 185 -10.30 -2.03 16.06
CA LEU A 185 -11.02 -3.27 15.77
C LEU A 185 -12.53 -3.04 15.85
N PRO A 186 -13.35 -3.91 15.23
CA PRO A 186 -14.81 -3.86 15.38
C PRO A 186 -15.22 -3.99 16.85
N TYR A 187 -16.45 -3.59 17.15
CA TYR A 187 -16.98 -3.74 18.52
C TYR A 187 -17.02 -5.20 18.98
N THR A 188 -17.45 -6.10 18.09
CA THR A 188 -17.60 -7.52 18.40
C THR A 188 -17.31 -8.40 17.18
N THR A 189 -17.05 -9.67 17.40
CA THR A 189 -16.89 -10.67 16.33
C THR A 189 -18.17 -10.84 15.50
N GLY A 190 -19.34 -10.52 16.05
CA GLY A 190 -20.63 -10.62 15.38
C GLY A 190 -20.76 -9.77 14.12
N SER A 191 -19.93 -8.72 13.95
CA SER A 191 -19.86 -7.92 12.72
C SER A 191 -19.09 -8.60 11.59
N LEU A 192 -18.25 -9.62 11.87
CA LEU A 192 -17.34 -10.26 10.93
C LEU A 192 -17.99 -11.42 10.13
N LYS A 193 -19.23 -11.25 9.68
CA LYS A 193 -20.06 -12.32 9.07
C LYS A 193 -19.56 -12.79 7.70
N TYR A 194 -18.91 -11.91 6.96
CA TYR A 194 -18.59 -12.13 5.55
C TYR A 194 -17.08 -12.36 5.38
N PHE A 195 -16.68 -13.60 5.22
CA PHE A 195 -15.29 -13.96 4.97
C PHE A 195 -15.17 -15.28 4.23
N ASP A 196 -14.00 -15.53 3.66
CA ASP A 196 -13.61 -16.83 3.19
C ASP A 196 -12.11 -17.07 3.41
N LEU A 197 -11.70 -18.34 3.48
CA LEU A 197 -10.31 -18.75 3.60
C LEU A 197 -9.94 -19.62 2.39
N SER A 198 -8.82 -19.32 1.76
CA SER A 198 -8.29 -20.11 0.65
C SER A 198 -6.90 -20.59 1.00
N LEU A 199 -6.71 -21.92 0.95
CA LEU A 199 -5.39 -22.54 1.11
C LEU A 199 -4.54 -22.25 -0.13
N ILE A 200 -3.30 -21.82 0.08
CA ILE A 200 -2.32 -21.59 -0.97
C ILE A 200 -1.06 -22.35 -0.65
N LYS A 201 -0.73 -23.34 -1.49
CA LYS A 201 0.42 -24.21 -1.26
C LYS A 201 0.59 -24.56 0.23
N ASP A 202 1.56 -25.28 0.59
CA ASP A 202 1.63 -26.03 1.86
C ASP A 202 1.58 -25.22 3.16
N HIS A 203 1.71 -23.89 3.14
CA HIS A 203 1.89 -23.10 4.36
C HIS A 203 1.13 -21.76 4.39
N GLY A 204 0.24 -21.54 3.45
CA GLY A 204 -0.37 -20.22 3.29
C GLY A 204 -1.88 -20.25 3.28
N VAL A 205 -2.48 -19.22 3.87
CA VAL A 205 -3.92 -18.98 3.83
C VAL A 205 -4.17 -17.56 3.37
N VAL A 206 -5.03 -17.38 2.37
CA VAL A 206 -5.56 -16.06 2.07
C VAL A 206 -6.87 -15.88 2.81
N VAL A 207 -6.87 -14.92 3.72
CA VAL A 207 -8.07 -14.46 4.45
C VAL A 207 -8.74 -13.40 3.60
N ARG A 208 -9.97 -13.67 3.16
CA ARG A 208 -10.74 -12.79 2.28
C ARG A 208 -11.93 -12.20 2.99
N PHE A 209 -12.23 -10.96 2.65
CA PHE A 209 -13.28 -10.15 3.26
C PHE A 209 -13.91 -9.23 2.22
N PRO A 210 -15.07 -8.60 2.52
CA PRO A 210 -15.73 -7.66 1.63
C PRO A 210 -14.85 -6.44 1.33
N SER A 211 -14.89 -5.96 0.09
CA SER A 211 -14.20 -4.75 -0.33
C SER A 211 -15.18 -3.78 -0.99
N ILE A 212 -15.01 -2.48 -0.75
CA ILE A 212 -15.78 -1.43 -1.44
C ILE A 212 -15.59 -1.48 -2.96
N TYR A 213 -14.44 -1.95 -3.42
CA TYR A 213 -14.12 -2.09 -4.85
C TYR A 213 -14.84 -3.27 -5.51
N ASP A 214 -15.41 -4.18 -4.70
CA ASP A 214 -16.11 -5.38 -5.15
C ASP A 214 -17.58 -5.38 -4.68
N ASN A 215 -18.20 -4.20 -4.55
CA ASN A 215 -19.56 -4.01 -4.06
C ASN A 215 -19.82 -4.70 -2.70
N ASN A 216 -18.87 -4.62 -1.81
CA ASN A 216 -18.90 -5.23 -0.47
C ASN A 216 -19.17 -6.75 -0.49
N LYS A 217 -18.66 -7.44 -1.51
CA LYS A 217 -18.74 -8.90 -1.61
C LYS A 217 -17.38 -9.54 -1.35
N VAL A 218 -17.39 -10.77 -0.85
CA VAL A 218 -16.22 -11.63 -0.79
C VAL A 218 -16.09 -12.32 -2.15
N VAL A 219 -15.10 -11.90 -2.94
CA VAL A 219 -14.85 -12.47 -4.27
C VAL A 219 -14.05 -13.76 -4.18
N LYS A 220 -14.14 -14.61 -5.21
CA LYS A 220 -13.36 -15.84 -5.28
C LYS A 220 -11.88 -15.52 -5.50
N TYR A 221 -10.99 -16.25 -4.83
CA TYR A 221 -9.54 -16.09 -4.99
C TYR A 221 -9.10 -16.45 -6.41
N THR A 222 -8.29 -15.59 -7.00
CA THR A 222 -7.56 -15.83 -8.24
C THR A 222 -6.06 -15.82 -7.94
N HIS A 223 -5.34 -16.85 -8.35
CA HIS A 223 -3.91 -16.92 -8.11
C HIS A 223 -3.14 -16.13 -9.17
N HIS A 224 -2.24 -15.24 -8.71
CA HIS A 224 -1.37 -14.40 -9.53
C HIS A 224 0.08 -14.86 -9.33
N GLU A 225 0.53 -15.84 -10.12
CA GLU A 225 1.80 -16.54 -9.91
C GLU A 225 3.00 -15.59 -9.89
N ASN A 226 3.14 -14.70 -10.88
CA ASN A 226 4.27 -13.75 -10.95
C ASN A 226 4.32 -12.82 -9.75
N TYR A 227 3.15 -12.33 -9.31
CA TYR A 227 3.04 -11.46 -8.15
C TYR A 227 3.40 -12.20 -6.87
N PHE A 228 2.87 -13.41 -6.68
CA PHE A 228 3.15 -14.23 -5.51
C PHE A 228 4.64 -14.61 -5.43
N ASN A 229 5.23 -15.08 -6.53
CA ASN A 229 6.64 -15.44 -6.57
C ASN A 229 7.55 -14.24 -6.27
N SER A 230 7.20 -13.05 -6.75
CA SER A 230 7.94 -11.84 -6.42
C SER A 230 7.90 -11.54 -4.91
N LEU A 231 6.74 -11.67 -4.26
CA LEU A 231 6.61 -11.47 -2.82
C LEU A 231 7.42 -12.48 -2.00
N GLU A 232 7.43 -13.76 -2.40
CA GLU A 232 8.21 -14.81 -1.73
C GLU A 232 9.73 -14.61 -1.93
N GLU A 233 10.16 -14.16 -3.12
CA GLU A 233 11.58 -13.82 -3.40
C GLU A 233 12.07 -12.77 -2.41
N TYR A 234 11.34 -11.66 -2.24
CA TYR A 234 11.72 -10.59 -1.31
C TYR A 234 11.55 -10.98 0.16
N GLY A 235 10.58 -11.83 0.48
CA GLY A 235 10.49 -12.43 1.81
C GLY A 235 11.72 -13.29 2.15
N THR A 236 12.28 -14.00 1.18
CA THR A 236 13.52 -14.75 1.34
C THR A 236 14.72 -13.83 1.57
N TRP A 237 14.78 -12.67 0.91
CA TRP A 237 15.82 -11.67 1.16
C TRP A 237 15.75 -11.14 2.59
N GLY A 238 14.56 -10.83 3.11
CA GLY A 238 14.37 -10.43 4.50
C GLY A 238 14.88 -11.49 5.48
N ASN A 239 14.60 -12.77 5.21
CA ASN A 239 15.11 -13.87 6.02
C ASN A 239 16.64 -13.96 5.97
N ASN A 240 17.26 -13.81 4.80
CA ASN A 240 18.72 -13.84 4.65
C ASN A 240 19.41 -12.69 5.39
N LEU A 241 18.75 -11.52 5.47
CA LEU A 241 19.24 -10.37 6.21
C LEU A 241 18.89 -10.42 7.71
N ASN A 242 18.05 -11.35 8.13
CA ASN A 242 17.42 -11.39 9.47
C ASN A 242 16.68 -10.08 9.80
N ILE A 243 16.02 -9.47 8.80
CA ILE A 243 15.23 -8.24 8.93
C ILE A 243 13.87 -8.46 8.28
N ASN A 244 12.91 -8.93 9.06
CA ASN A 244 11.53 -9.17 8.63
C ASN A 244 10.52 -8.22 9.29
N SER A 245 10.98 -7.47 10.32
CA SER A 245 10.16 -6.54 11.09
C SER A 245 10.88 -5.23 11.37
N LEU A 246 10.11 -4.19 11.71
CA LEU A 246 10.67 -2.91 12.15
C LEU A 246 11.45 -3.05 13.46
N GLY A 247 11.09 -3.99 14.33
CA GLY A 247 11.85 -4.28 15.55
C GLY A 247 13.26 -4.74 15.22
N GLU A 248 13.43 -5.66 14.26
CA GLU A 248 14.73 -6.15 13.79
C GLU A 248 15.51 -5.05 13.07
N LEU A 249 14.87 -4.25 12.22
CA LEU A 249 15.50 -3.08 11.60
C LEU A 249 16.02 -2.10 12.66
N ASN A 250 15.26 -1.83 13.70
CA ASN A 250 15.68 -0.96 14.79
C ASN A 250 16.88 -1.51 15.57
N GLU A 251 16.98 -2.84 15.75
CA GLU A 251 18.18 -3.48 16.32
C GLU A 251 19.40 -3.24 15.45
N PHE A 252 19.30 -3.35 14.12
CA PHE A 252 20.41 -3.02 13.21
C PHE A 252 20.83 -1.56 13.33
N ILE A 253 19.87 -0.64 13.43
CA ILE A 253 20.15 0.80 13.57
C ILE A 253 20.88 1.08 14.89
N THR A 254 20.41 0.52 16.01
CA THR A 254 21.01 0.75 17.33
C THR A 254 22.37 0.08 17.51
N ASN A 255 22.67 -0.96 16.74
CA ASN A 255 23.95 -1.64 16.70
C ASN A 255 24.95 -1.01 15.71
N ASN A 256 24.69 0.21 15.21
CA ASN A 256 25.50 0.94 14.23
C ASN A 256 25.68 0.25 12.87
N ASN A 257 24.77 -0.66 12.48
CA ASN A 257 24.81 -1.38 11.21
C ASN A 257 23.90 -0.75 10.14
N ALA A 258 23.46 0.50 10.33
CA ALA A 258 22.58 1.19 9.37
C ALA A 258 23.21 1.34 7.97
N GLY A 259 24.54 1.51 7.90
CA GLY A 259 25.28 1.54 6.63
C GLY A 259 25.18 0.23 5.86
N ASP A 260 25.32 -0.89 6.55
CA ASP A 260 25.28 -2.22 5.93
C ASP A 260 23.90 -2.54 5.34
N ILE A 261 22.82 -2.23 6.07
CA ILE A 261 21.46 -2.48 5.55
C ILE A 261 21.15 -1.63 4.31
N ILE A 262 21.66 -0.40 4.25
CA ILE A 262 21.54 0.44 3.06
C ILE A 262 22.25 -0.24 1.88
N GLN A 263 23.54 -0.57 2.03
CA GLN A 263 24.33 -1.17 0.96
C GLN A 263 23.75 -2.52 0.50
N LEU A 264 23.41 -3.40 1.42
CA LEU A 264 22.83 -4.71 1.10
C LEU A 264 21.50 -4.57 0.34
N SER A 265 20.62 -3.64 0.76
CA SER A 265 19.34 -3.40 0.06
C SER A 265 19.56 -2.87 -1.35
N GLU A 266 20.52 -1.96 -1.56
CA GLU A 266 20.85 -1.42 -2.87
C GLU A 266 21.47 -2.49 -3.78
N ILE A 267 22.41 -3.30 -3.27
CA ILE A 267 23.02 -4.41 -4.02
C ILE A 267 21.95 -5.41 -4.50
N MET A 268 20.99 -5.74 -3.65
CA MET A 268 19.90 -6.65 -4.01
C MET A 268 19.02 -6.08 -5.13
N GLN A 269 18.69 -4.78 -5.08
CA GLN A 269 17.96 -4.12 -6.15
C GLN A 269 18.77 -4.03 -7.45
N ASP A 270 20.04 -3.70 -7.35
CA ASP A 270 20.96 -3.61 -8.49
C ASP A 270 21.13 -4.96 -9.17
N TYR A 271 21.29 -6.04 -8.39
CA TYR A 271 21.33 -7.41 -8.90
C TYR A 271 20.05 -7.77 -9.68
N LYS A 272 18.89 -7.44 -9.16
CA LYS A 272 17.61 -7.71 -9.83
C LYS A 272 17.46 -6.93 -11.13
N LEU A 273 17.82 -5.64 -11.15
CA LEU A 273 17.77 -4.81 -12.36
C LEU A 273 18.79 -5.29 -13.41
N LEU A 274 19.99 -5.72 -12.98
CA LEU A 274 20.98 -6.30 -13.87
C LEU A 274 20.46 -7.60 -14.50
N SER A 275 19.86 -8.47 -13.70
CA SER A 275 19.23 -9.71 -14.19
C SER A 275 18.14 -9.44 -15.23
N ILE A 276 17.31 -8.40 -15.03
CA ILE A 276 16.31 -7.98 -16.00
C ILE A 276 16.99 -7.47 -17.30
N ALA A 277 18.05 -6.67 -17.17
CA ALA A 277 18.80 -6.18 -18.33
C ALA A 277 19.43 -7.33 -19.12
N GLU A 278 20.02 -8.32 -18.47
CA GLU A 278 20.57 -9.53 -19.10
C GLU A 278 19.51 -10.32 -19.87
N GLN A 279 18.31 -10.52 -19.29
CA GLN A 279 17.19 -11.18 -19.99
C GLN A 279 16.81 -10.44 -21.27
N ILE A 280 16.81 -9.09 -21.24
CA ILE A 280 16.50 -8.26 -22.42
C ILE A 280 17.59 -8.41 -23.49
N VAL A 281 18.86 -8.35 -23.08
CA VAL A 281 20.01 -8.42 -24.00
C VAL A 281 20.13 -9.79 -24.66
N LEU A 282 19.86 -10.86 -23.92
CA LEU A 282 19.85 -12.23 -24.46
C LEU A 282 18.81 -12.41 -25.58
N ASN A 283 17.75 -11.60 -25.59
CA ASN A 283 16.68 -11.63 -26.58
C ASN A 283 16.57 -10.31 -27.37
N LYS A 284 17.67 -9.59 -27.54
CA LYS A 284 17.71 -8.25 -28.17
C LYS A 284 17.14 -8.17 -29.59
N ASP A 285 17.23 -9.27 -30.34
CA ASP A 285 16.70 -9.34 -31.72
C ASP A 285 15.17 -9.40 -31.72
N ASP A 286 14.58 -9.93 -30.68
CA ASP A 286 13.14 -9.97 -30.49
C ASP A 286 12.59 -8.68 -29.87
N TYR A 287 13.17 -8.20 -28.79
CA TYR A 287 12.65 -7.02 -28.10
C TYR A 287 13.09 -5.72 -28.75
N LYS A 288 12.13 -4.81 -28.99
CA LYS A 288 12.35 -3.45 -29.51
C LYS A 288 11.83 -2.38 -28.54
N VAL A 289 10.93 -2.76 -27.66
CA VAL A 289 10.29 -1.85 -26.70
C VAL A 289 10.25 -2.50 -25.33
N ILE A 290 10.71 -1.78 -24.32
CA ILE A 290 10.57 -2.12 -22.91
C ILE A 290 9.47 -1.24 -22.32
N LEU A 291 8.46 -1.82 -21.71
CA LEU A 291 7.31 -1.13 -21.13
C LEU A 291 7.36 -1.25 -19.61
N LEU A 292 7.47 -0.13 -18.90
CA LEU A 292 7.50 -0.09 -17.46
C LEU A 292 6.22 0.56 -16.92
N SER A 293 5.41 -0.20 -16.22
CA SER A 293 4.22 0.32 -15.54
C SER A 293 4.24 0.02 -14.05
N GLY A 294 3.43 0.74 -13.32
CA GLY A 294 3.25 0.57 -11.90
C GLY A 294 2.47 1.74 -11.30
N PRO A 295 2.00 1.59 -10.07
CA PRO A 295 1.18 2.60 -9.42
C PRO A 295 1.96 3.90 -9.14
N SER A 296 1.26 4.96 -8.78
CA SER A 296 1.88 6.25 -8.43
C SER A 296 2.89 6.09 -7.26
N SER A 297 4.01 6.81 -7.37
CA SER A 297 5.12 6.77 -6.40
C SER A 297 5.73 5.36 -6.21
N SER A 298 5.70 4.54 -7.24
CA SER A 298 6.38 3.24 -7.24
C SER A 298 7.86 3.31 -7.61
N GLY A 299 8.38 4.46 -8.06
CA GLY A 299 9.77 4.59 -8.49
C GLY A 299 10.02 4.21 -9.96
N LYS A 300 9.01 4.32 -10.83
CA LYS A 300 9.09 3.97 -12.25
C LYS A 300 10.21 4.71 -12.98
N THR A 301 10.25 6.02 -12.85
CA THR A 301 11.19 6.89 -13.58
C THR A 301 12.63 6.56 -13.22
N THR A 302 12.94 6.48 -11.93
CA THR A 302 14.30 6.11 -11.48
C THR A 302 14.66 4.69 -11.88
N SER A 303 13.72 3.74 -11.80
CA SER A 303 13.94 2.35 -12.24
C SER A 303 14.24 2.28 -13.75
N ALA A 304 13.52 3.05 -14.58
CA ALA A 304 13.78 3.13 -16.01
C ALA A 304 15.18 3.70 -16.31
N MET A 305 15.58 4.73 -15.58
CA MET A 305 16.92 5.33 -15.72
C MET A 305 18.04 4.38 -15.25
N LYS A 306 17.84 3.69 -14.11
CA LYS A 306 18.81 2.65 -13.66
C LYS A 306 18.90 1.51 -14.67
N LEU A 307 17.77 0.99 -15.15
CA LEU A 307 17.74 -0.06 -16.17
C LEU A 307 18.46 0.39 -17.45
N SER A 308 18.32 1.67 -17.84
CA SER A 308 19.06 2.25 -18.97
C SER A 308 20.58 2.19 -18.79
N LEU A 309 21.10 2.40 -17.58
CA LEU A 309 22.52 2.28 -17.30
C LEU A 309 23.01 0.83 -17.43
N TYR A 310 22.25 -0.14 -16.92
CA TYR A 310 22.60 -1.57 -17.08
C TYR A 310 22.55 -2.02 -18.54
N LEU A 311 21.53 -1.64 -19.29
CA LEU A 311 21.45 -1.96 -20.71
C LEU A 311 22.62 -1.36 -21.50
N ARG A 312 23.03 -0.12 -21.18
CA ARG A 312 24.21 0.51 -21.78
C ARG A 312 25.50 -0.21 -21.45
N SER A 313 25.66 -0.66 -20.21
CA SER A 313 26.85 -1.45 -19.80
C SER A 313 26.93 -2.80 -20.52
N LEU A 314 25.79 -3.32 -20.98
CA LEU A 314 25.68 -4.56 -21.78
C LEU A 314 25.64 -4.33 -23.30
N GLY A 315 25.89 -3.08 -23.76
CA GLY A 315 26.06 -2.75 -25.19
C GLY A 315 24.79 -2.38 -25.96
N LEU A 316 23.65 -2.17 -25.28
CA LEU A 316 22.44 -1.59 -25.91
C LEU A 316 22.37 -0.08 -25.68
N ASN A 317 21.70 0.64 -26.58
CA ASN A 317 21.46 2.07 -26.45
C ASN A 317 19.98 2.34 -26.15
N PRO A 318 19.59 2.47 -24.88
CA PRO A 318 18.20 2.76 -24.53
C PRO A 318 17.84 4.23 -24.79
N THR A 319 16.69 4.44 -25.39
CA THR A 319 16.03 5.73 -25.52
C THR A 319 14.80 5.75 -24.62
N HIS A 320 14.70 6.73 -23.74
CA HIS A 320 13.62 6.84 -22.76
C HIS A 320 12.51 7.76 -23.25
N LEU A 321 11.25 7.31 -23.08
CA LEU A 321 10.02 8.10 -23.25
C LEU A 321 9.13 7.94 -22.02
N SER A 322 8.53 9.04 -21.58
CA SER A 322 7.48 9.03 -20.58
C SER A 322 6.11 9.15 -21.23
N LEU A 323 5.15 8.31 -20.83
CA LEU A 323 3.74 8.48 -21.23
C LEU A 323 3.15 9.78 -20.70
N ASP A 324 3.65 10.27 -19.56
CA ASP A 324 3.19 11.51 -18.95
C ASP A 324 3.50 12.73 -19.86
N ASP A 325 4.47 12.64 -20.77
CA ASP A 325 4.75 13.67 -21.77
C ASP A 325 3.65 13.77 -22.85
N TYR A 326 2.77 12.79 -22.95
CA TYR A 326 1.69 12.71 -23.93
C TYR A 326 0.31 13.06 -23.38
N PHE A 327 0.21 13.60 -22.16
CA PHE A 327 -1.08 14.08 -21.64
C PHE A 327 -1.74 15.07 -22.63
N LEU A 328 -3.06 14.97 -22.74
CA LEU A 328 -3.86 16.02 -23.39
C LEU A 328 -3.74 17.33 -22.61
N GLU A 329 -3.97 18.46 -23.26
CA GLU A 329 -4.03 19.73 -22.56
C GLU A 329 -5.17 19.72 -21.52
N ARG A 330 -5.04 20.49 -20.45
CA ARG A 330 -6.01 20.47 -19.34
C ARG A 330 -7.45 20.71 -19.79
N SER A 331 -7.66 21.55 -20.80
CA SER A 331 -8.97 21.83 -21.40
C SER A 331 -9.58 20.65 -22.17
N GLU A 332 -8.74 19.71 -22.60
CA GLU A 332 -9.13 18.54 -23.39
C GLU A 332 -9.23 17.27 -22.56
N THR A 333 -8.78 17.32 -21.27
CA THR A 333 -8.81 16.17 -20.38
C THR A 333 -10.24 15.74 -20.10
N PRO A 334 -10.61 14.46 -20.28
CA PRO A 334 -11.96 13.96 -20.02
C PRO A 334 -12.37 14.19 -18.56
N LEU A 335 -13.66 14.44 -18.34
CA LEU A 335 -14.21 14.54 -17.00
C LEU A 335 -14.53 13.16 -16.43
N GLY A 336 -14.15 12.94 -15.19
CA GLY A 336 -14.54 11.76 -14.42
C GLY A 336 -15.99 11.83 -13.91
N PRO A 337 -16.47 10.77 -13.24
CA PRO A 337 -17.81 10.71 -12.70
C PRO A 337 -18.14 11.82 -11.67
N ASN A 338 -17.11 12.38 -11.04
CA ASN A 338 -17.21 13.49 -10.08
C ASN A 338 -17.25 14.88 -10.75
N GLY A 339 -17.27 14.95 -12.10
CA GLY A 339 -17.25 16.19 -12.87
C GLY A 339 -15.88 16.93 -12.87
N LYS A 340 -14.84 16.33 -12.31
CA LYS A 340 -13.46 16.85 -12.34
C LYS A 340 -12.67 16.16 -13.47
N PRO A 341 -11.59 16.79 -14.01
CA PRO A 341 -10.71 16.13 -14.98
C PRO A 341 -10.13 14.81 -14.43
N ASP A 342 -10.28 13.73 -15.20
CA ASP A 342 -9.76 12.38 -14.85
C ASP A 342 -8.36 12.20 -15.48
N PHE A 343 -7.33 12.63 -14.74
CA PHE A 343 -5.94 12.49 -15.15
C PHE A 343 -5.40 11.04 -15.03
N GLU A 344 -6.12 10.18 -14.33
CA GLU A 344 -5.73 8.77 -14.17
C GLU A 344 -6.22 7.90 -15.33
N SER A 345 -7.14 8.39 -16.16
CA SER A 345 -7.68 7.67 -17.31
C SER A 345 -6.68 7.60 -18.47
N LEU A 346 -6.68 6.47 -19.20
CA LEU A 346 -5.96 6.34 -20.47
C LEU A 346 -6.41 7.42 -21.49
N ASN A 347 -7.66 7.83 -21.44
CA ASN A 347 -8.22 8.87 -22.32
C ASN A 347 -7.67 10.28 -22.03
N ALA A 348 -6.94 10.47 -20.94
CA ALA A 348 -6.19 11.70 -20.68
C ALA A 348 -4.88 11.76 -21.46
N ILE A 349 -4.48 10.67 -22.12
CA ILE A 349 -3.26 10.56 -22.93
C ILE A 349 -3.64 10.64 -24.42
N ASP A 350 -2.84 11.36 -25.20
CA ASP A 350 -2.93 11.39 -26.66
C ASP A 350 -2.37 10.09 -27.26
N VAL A 351 -3.13 9.00 -27.10
CA VAL A 351 -2.74 7.65 -27.54
C VAL A 351 -2.44 7.63 -29.04
N LYS A 352 -3.20 8.40 -29.86
CA LYS A 352 -3.00 8.42 -31.33
C LYS A 352 -1.65 9.03 -31.70
N LEU A 353 -1.29 10.15 -31.07
CA LEU A 353 0.01 10.78 -31.28
C LEU A 353 1.13 9.85 -30.82
N PHE A 354 0.98 9.27 -29.61
CA PHE A 354 1.96 8.36 -29.03
C PHE A 354 2.22 7.15 -29.93
N ASP A 355 1.19 6.40 -30.32
CA ASP A 355 1.31 5.21 -31.17
C ASP A 355 1.91 5.53 -32.55
N SER A 356 1.50 6.65 -33.14
CA SER A 356 2.05 7.12 -34.40
C SER A 356 3.55 7.45 -34.30
N GLN A 357 3.95 8.15 -33.24
CA GLN A 357 5.35 8.55 -33.03
C GLN A 357 6.24 7.34 -32.73
N VAL A 358 5.81 6.43 -31.84
CA VAL A 358 6.56 5.20 -31.54
C VAL A 358 6.71 4.34 -32.80
N SER A 359 5.65 4.18 -33.60
CA SER A 359 5.71 3.43 -34.87
C SER A 359 6.70 4.03 -35.87
N LYS A 360 6.80 5.36 -35.95
CA LYS A 360 7.79 6.06 -36.80
C LYS A 360 9.21 5.87 -36.27
N MET A 361 9.41 6.01 -34.95
CA MET A 361 10.73 5.80 -34.32
C MET A 361 11.26 4.38 -34.54
N LEU A 362 10.42 3.36 -34.40
CA LEU A 362 10.81 1.96 -34.65
C LEU A 362 11.16 1.68 -36.13
N LYS A 363 10.76 2.55 -37.07
CA LYS A 363 11.17 2.52 -38.48
C LYS A 363 12.42 3.38 -38.75
N GLY A 364 13.10 3.90 -37.72
CA GLY A 364 14.27 4.77 -37.87
C GLY A 364 13.96 6.21 -38.28
N THR A 365 12.67 6.59 -38.31
CA THR A 365 12.28 7.96 -38.69
C THR A 365 12.59 8.91 -37.53
N LYS A 366 13.13 10.08 -37.85
CA LYS A 366 13.36 11.17 -36.90
C LYS A 366 12.03 11.80 -36.50
N VAL A 367 11.74 11.87 -35.18
CA VAL A 367 10.46 12.33 -34.61
C VAL A 367 10.73 13.37 -33.53
N THR A 368 10.01 14.50 -33.57
CA THR A 368 10.00 15.47 -32.47
C THR A 368 8.92 15.07 -31.48
N VAL A 369 9.33 14.69 -30.25
CA VAL A 369 8.46 14.23 -29.20
C VAL A 369 8.05 15.37 -28.28
N PRO A 370 6.84 15.30 -27.68
CA PRO A 370 6.42 16.29 -26.68
C PRO A 370 7.19 16.12 -25.37
N THR A 371 7.13 17.16 -24.56
CA THR A 371 7.37 17.17 -23.12
C THR A 371 6.22 17.92 -22.47
N PHE A 372 5.60 17.36 -21.46
CA PHE A 372 4.44 17.98 -20.82
C PHE A 372 4.84 18.91 -19.68
N ASN A 373 4.48 20.19 -19.82
CA ASN A 373 4.66 21.19 -18.77
C ASN A 373 3.47 21.12 -17.77
N PHE A 374 3.68 20.47 -16.64
CA PHE A 374 2.64 20.29 -15.60
C PHE A 374 2.16 21.58 -14.93
N ILE A 375 2.97 22.65 -14.97
CA ILE A 375 2.58 23.96 -14.42
C ILE A 375 1.60 24.64 -15.35
N GLU A 376 1.93 24.72 -16.63
CA GLU A 376 1.11 25.35 -17.67
C GLU A 376 0.00 24.44 -18.20
N GLY A 377 0.14 23.13 -18.06
CA GLY A 377 -0.80 22.11 -18.54
C GLY A 377 -0.80 21.98 -20.06
N LYS A 378 0.38 22.12 -20.70
CA LYS A 378 0.56 22.10 -22.15
C LYS A 378 1.73 21.26 -22.60
N LYS A 379 1.68 20.76 -23.86
CA LYS A 379 2.78 20.08 -24.52
C LYS A 379 3.78 21.09 -25.11
N GLU A 380 5.06 20.81 -24.95
CA GLU A 380 6.16 21.52 -25.58
C GLU A 380 6.97 20.55 -26.45
N TYR A 381 7.37 20.98 -27.68
CA TYR A 381 8.06 20.13 -28.66
C TYR A 381 9.52 20.58 -28.79
N LYS A 382 10.39 20.16 -27.87
CA LYS A 382 11.81 20.59 -27.85
C LYS A 382 12.80 19.47 -28.13
N ARG A 383 12.37 18.20 -28.00
CA ARG A 383 13.24 17.03 -28.07
C ARG A 383 12.98 16.24 -29.35
N THR A 384 14.05 15.86 -30.05
CA THR A 384 14.00 15.02 -31.25
C THR A 384 14.65 13.68 -30.98
N VAL A 385 13.98 12.59 -31.38
CA VAL A 385 14.42 11.21 -31.21
C VAL A 385 14.50 10.53 -32.59
N GLN A 386 15.57 9.76 -32.79
CA GLN A 386 15.74 8.86 -33.92
C GLN A 386 16.46 7.59 -33.44
N LEU A 387 15.82 6.43 -33.58
CA LEU A 387 16.42 5.16 -33.22
C LEU A 387 17.33 4.63 -34.31
N LYS A 388 18.45 4.02 -33.93
CA LYS A 388 19.40 3.29 -34.78
C LYS A 388 19.25 1.78 -34.54
N ASP A 389 20.00 0.97 -35.28
CA ASP A 389 19.84 -0.49 -35.29
C ASP A 389 19.99 -1.16 -33.91
N ASN A 390 20.88 -0.68 -33.04
CA ASN A 390 21.11 -1.21 -31.69
C ASN A 390 20.38 -0.44 -30.59
N ASP A 391 19.46 0.44 -30.95
CA ASP A 391 18.70 1.20 -29.98
C ASP A 391 17.46 0.41 -29.55
N ILE A 392 17.12 0.52 -28.25
CA ILE A 392 15.90 -0.02 -27.68
C ILE A 392 15.11 1.11 -27.02
N LEU A 393 13.80 1.07 -27.17
CA LEU A 393 12.93 2.10 -26.61
C LEU A 393 12.45 1.67 -25.21
N ILE A 394 12.65 2.51 -24.20
CA ILE A 394 12.09 2.36 -22.87
C ILE A 394 10.94 3.34 -22.72
N ILE A 395 9.75 2.82 -22.46
CA ILE A 395 8.53 3.61 -22.25
C ILE A 395 8.06 3.36 -20.81
N GLU A 396 7.98 4.42 -20.01
CA GLU A 396 7.44 4.33 -18.66
C GLU A 396 6.17 5.16 -18.52
N GLY A 397 5.28 4.69 -17.65
CA GLY A 397 4.05 5.40 -17.30
C GLY A 397 3.00 4.50 -16.68
N LEU A 398 1.96 5.12 -16.15
CA LEU A 398 0.87 4.42 -15.48
C LEU A 398 0.24 3.34 -16.36
N HIS A 399 0.00 3.68 -17.64
CA HIS A 399 -0.69 2.85 -18.62
C HIS A 399 0.23 2.00 -19.51
N ALA A 400 1.55 1.95 -19.26
CA ALA A 400 2.48 1.29 -20.18
C ALA A 400 2.20 -0.22 -20.40
N LEU A 401 1.49 -0.88 -19.49
CA LEU A 401 1.08 -2.29 -19.65
C LEU A 401 -0.35 -2.47 -20.20
N ASN A 402 -1.09 -1.39 -20.43
CA ASN A 402 -2.42 -1.47 -21.03
C ASN A 402 -2.32 -1.98 -22.47
N GLU A 403 -3.11 -3.01 -22.81
CA GLU A 403 -3.09 -3.64 -24.13
C GLU A 403 -3.69 -2.74 -25.25
N GLU A 404 -4.36 -1.66 -24.89
CA GLU A 404 -4.84 -0.65 -25.85
C GLU A 404 -3.72 0.24 -26.41
N LEU A 405 -2.53 0.23 -25.77
CA LEU A 405 -1.36 0.96 -26.24
C LEU A 405 -0.50 0.09 -27.18
N LEU A 406 0.04 0.73 -28.22
CA LEU A 406 0.98 0.11 -29.15
C LEU A 406 0.42 -1.17 -29.79
N THR A 407 -0.87 -1.19 -30.12
CA THR A 407 -1.55 -2.35 -30.72
C THR A 407 -0.89 -2.80 -32.05
N ASN A 408 -0.23 -1.88 -32.74
CA ASN A 408 0.49 -2.13 -34.00
C ASN A 408 1.85 -2.83 -33.79
N ILE A 409 2.31 -3.01 -32.55
CA ILE A 409 3.58 -3.68 -32.23
C ILE A 409 3.27 -5.07 -31.70
N PRO A 410 3.78 -6.14 -32.33
CA PRO A 410 3.54 -7.50 -31.84
C PRO A 410 4.01 -7.72 -30.41
N ARG A 411 3.27 -8.52 -29.63
CA ARG A 411 3.59 -8.82 -28.22
C ARG A 411 5.04 -9.29 -28.02
N LYS A 412 5.54 -10.14 -28.91
CA LYS A 412 6.92 -10.66 -28.88
C LYS A 412 8.00 -9.58 -29.03
N LYS A 413 7.66 -8.37 -29.51
CA LYS A 413 8.60 -7.25 -29.61
C LYS A 413 8.59 -6.37 -28.35
N LYS A 414 7.75 -6.67 -27.38
CA LYS A 414 7.57 -5.90 -26.14
C LYS A 414 8.08 -6.73 -24.97
N PHE A 415 8.94 -6.15 -24.14
CA PHE A 415 9.29 -6.66 -22.82
C PHE A 415 8.59 -5.82 -21.75
N LYS A 416 7.80 -6.43 -20.90
CA LYS A 416 6.91 -5.75 -19.96
C LYS A 416 7.38 -5.94 -18.52
N VAL A 417 7.57 -4.83 -17.81
CA VAL A 417 8.01 -4.78 -16.41
C VAL A 417 6.95 -4.12 -15.56
N TYR A 418 6.43 -4.80 -14.55
CA TYR A 418 5.58 -4.19 -13.54
C TYR A 418 6.43 -3.77 -12.34
N ILE A 419 6.30 -2.51 -11.92
CA ILE A 419 7.09 -1.89 -10.87
C ILE A 419 6.20 -1.51 -9.70
N SER A 420 6.49 -2.06 -8.50
CA SER A 420 5.73 -1.74 -7.30
C SER A 420 6.62 -1.85 -6.05
N PRO A 421 6.44 -1.01 -5.03
CA PRO A 421 7.13 -1.19 -3.76
C PRO A 421 6.42 -2.26 -2.92
N LEU A 422 6.81 -3.52 -3.14
CA LEU A 422 6.27 -4.68 -2.43
C LEU A 422 7.00 -4.82 -1.09
N ILE A 423 6.55 -4.06 -0.07
CA ILE A 423 7.18 -4.08 1.24
C ILE A 423 7.01 -5.44 1.89
N TYR A 424 8.12 -6.07 2.26
CA TYR A 424 8.14 -7.36 2.94
C TYR A 424 8.26 -7.22 4.46
N LEU A 425 8.68 -6.05 4.95
CA LEU A 425 8.75 -5.76 6.37
C LEU A 425 7.37 -5.61 6.97
N ASN A 426 7.22 -6.16 8.16
CA ASN A 426 6.08 -5.91 9.04
C ASN A 426 6.49 -5.03 10.23
N ILE A 427 5.53 -4.50 10.97
CA ILE A 427 5.80 -3.93 12.29
C ILE A 427 6.12 -5.08 13.25
N ASP A 428 5.27 -6.11 13.27
CA ASP A 428 5.42 -7.40 13.94
C ASP A 428 4.60 -8.47 13.18
N ASN A 429 4.50 -9.70 13.68
CA ASN A 429 3.84 -10.79 12.94
C ASN A 429 2.37 -10.54 12.61
N ASP A 430 1.66 -9.72 13.40
CA ASP A 430 0.23 -9.47 13.20
C ASP A 430 -0.04 -8.11 12.55
N ASN A 431 0.90 -7.16 12.69
CA ASN A 431 0.76 -5.80 12.19
C ASN A 431 1.60 -5.60 10.94
N ARG A 432 0.97 -5.75 9.78
CA ARG A 432 1.62 -5.52 8.49
C ARG A 432 1.71 -4.04 8.14
N ILE A 433 2.68 -3.68 7.33
CA ILE A 433 2.78 -2.35 6.73
C ILE A 433 2.07 -2.37 5.37
N GLY A 434 1.14 -1.46 5.17
CA GLY A 434 0.43 -1.34 3.89
C GLY A 434 1.32 -0.76 2.78
N MET A 435 1.39 -1.42 1.62
CA MET A 435 2.07 -0.86 0.44
C MET A 435 1.55 0.53 0.07
N THR A 436 0.26 0.75 0.26
CA THR A 436 -0.40 2.03 0.05
C THR A 436 0.17 3.12 0.95
N ASP A 437 0.49 2.80 2.20
CA ASP A 437 1.00 3.77 3.17
C ASP A 437 2.43 4.19 2.85
N LEU A 438 3.28 3.24 2.45
CA LEU A 438 4.64 3.54 1.99
C LEU A 438 4.61 4.46 0.75
N ARG A 439 3.78 4.16 -0.23
CA ARG A 439 3.64 4.98 -1.44
C ARG A 439 3.09 6.37 -1.15
N LEU A 440 2.17 6.47 -0.19
CA LEU A 440 1.64 7.75 0.24
C LEU A 440 2.72 8.61 0.93
N LEU A 441 3.55 8.02 1.79
CA LEU A 441 4.70 8.69 2.40
C LEU A 441 5.69 9.17 1.33
N ARG A 442 6.05 8.32 0.36
CA ARG A 442 6.87 8.69 -0.80
C ARG A 442 6.27 9.90 -1.55
N ARG A 443 4.95 9.85 -1.81
CA ARG A 443 4.24 10.91 -2.54
C ARG A 443 4.21 12.23 -1.78
N ILE A 444 3.94 12.21 -0.48
CA ILE A 444 3.93 13.41 0.36
C ILE A 444 5.28 14.12 0.29
N VAL A 445 6.38 13.37 0.47
CA VAL A 445 7.74 13.94 0.44
C VAL A 445 8.07 14.49 -0.94
N ARG A 446 7.84 13.72 -2.01
CA ARG A 446 8.10 14.15 -3.38
C ARG A 446 7.27 15.37 -3.79
N ASP A 447 5.95 15.33 -3.59
CA ASP A 447 5.04 16.38 -4.05
C ASP A 447 5.28 17.70 -3.31
N ASN A 448 5.67 17.64 -2.03
CA ASN A 448 6.10 18.82 -1.29
C ASN A 448 7.39 19.41 -1.88
N ARG A 449 8.39 18.56 -2.19
CA ARG A 449 9.68 18.99 -2.72
C ARG A 449 9.60 19.52 -4.15
N THR A 450 8.89 18.81 -5.05
CA THR A 450 8.98 19.05 -6.51
C THR A 450 7.76 19.76 -7.10
N ARG A 451 6.60 19.67 -6.45
CA ARG A 451 5.33 20.20 -6.97
C ARG A 451 4.78 21.36 -6.13
N GLY A 452 5.44 21.70 -5.01
CA GLY A 452 5.00 22.74 -4.09
C GLY A 452 3.64 22.45 -3.41
N TYR A 453 3.22 21.17 -3.37
CA TYR A 453 1.98 20.81 -2.70
C TYR A 453 2.21 20.70 -1.20
N ASN A 454 1.28 21.22 -0.42
CA ASN A 454 1.24 20.94 1.00
C ASN A 454 0.75 19.49 1.23
N PRO A 455 1.04 18.89 2.39
CA PRO A 455 0.65 17.50 2.68
C PRO A 455 -0.86 17.24 2.59
N SER A 456 -1.69 18.17 3.08
CA SER A 456 -3.15 18.04 3.04
C SER A 456 -3.66 17.87 1.61
N LYS A 457 -3.16 18.67 0.65
CA LYS A 457 -3.53 18.55 -0.77
C LYS A 457 -3.13 17.19 -1.37
N THR A 458 -1.97 16.66 -0.97
CA THR A 458 -1.55 15.32 -1.40
C THR A 458 -2.47 14.24 -0.84
N LEU A 459 -2.85 14.34 0.44
CA LEU A 459 -3.78 13.40 1.07
C LEU A 459 -5.19 13.48 0.46
N GLU A 460 -5.69 14.68 0.17
CA GLU A 460 -6.99 14.88 -0.50
C GLU A 460 -7.06 14.16 -1.85
N SER A 461 -6.02 14.31 -2.67
CA SER A 461 -5.97 13.68 -4.00
C SER A 461 -5.74 12.17 -3.96
N TRP A 462 -5.36 11.60 -2.82
CA TRP A 462 -4.95 10.19 -2.74
C TRP A 462 -6.07 9.20 -3.03
N SER A 463 -7.31 9.53 -2.67
CA SER A 463 -8.46 8.68 -2.99
C SER A 463 -8.63 8.50 -4.49
N ASP A 464 -8.60 9.61 -5.25
CA ASP A 464 -8.78 9.59 -6.71
C ASP A 464 -7.66 8.79 -7.39
N VAL A 465 -6.41 8.94 -6.91
CA VAL A 465 -5.26 8.15 -7.38
C VAL A 465 -5.49 6.66 -7.14
N ARG A 466 -5.96 6.26 -5.97
CA ARG A 466 -6.23 4.87 -5.65
C ARG A 466 -7.34 4.26 -6.52
N ASP A 467 -8.39 5.02 -6.75
CA ASP A 467 -9.51 4.59 -7.58
C ASP A 467 -9.06 4.44 -9.06
N GLY A 468 -8.17 5.33 -9.53
CA GLY A 468 -7.53 5.20 -10.85
C GLY A 468 -6.63 3.96 -10.97
N GLU A 469 -5.85 3.66 -9.94
CA GLU A 469 -4.98 2.47 -9.92
C GLU A 469 -5.76 1.16 -9.95
N GLU A 470 -6.85 1.07 -9.17
CA GLU A 470 -7.73 -0.11 -9.17
C GLU A 470 -8.35 -0.34 -10.56
N LYS A 471 -8.64 0.73 -11.29
CA LYS A 471 -9.28 0.66 -12.60
C LYS A 471 -8.30 0.48 -13.76
N TYR A 472 -7.13 1.12 -13.69
CA TYR A 472 -6.26 1.28 -14.85
C TYR A 472 -4.87 0.65 -14.71
N VAL A 473 -4.45 0.22 -13.52
CA VAL A 473 -3.10 -0.33 -13.29
C VAL A 473 -3.14 -1.79 -12.88
N PHE A 474 -3.85 -2.10 -11.80
CA PHE A 474 -3.84 -3.46 -11.24
C PHE A 474 -4.43 -4.53 -12.15
N PRO A 475 -5.45 -4.26 -13.00
CA PRO A 475 -5.93 -5.27 -13.95
C PRO A 475 -4.89 -5.73 -14.97
N TYR A 476 -3.85 -4.93 -15.22
CA TYR A 476 -2.80 -5.24 -16.21
C TYR A 476 -1.49 -5.75 -15.60
N GLN A 477 -1.40 -5.88 -14.27
CA GLN A 477 -0.15 -6.30 -13.61
C GLN A 477 0.34 -7.68 -14.04
N ASP A 478 -0.58 -8.61 -14.32
CA ASP A 478 -0.25 -9.96 -14.75
C ASP A 478 0.22 -10.05 -16.21
N ASN A 479 0.05 -8.97 -16.99
CA ASN A 479 0.57 -8.89 -18.35
C ASN A 479 2.10 -8.67 -18.39
N ALA A 480 2.74 -8.46 -17.24
CA ALA A 480 4.18 -8.28 -17.14
C ALA A 480 4.95 -9.57 -17.33
N ASP A 481 6.09 -9.50 -18.05
CA ASP A 481 7.06 -10.58 -18.16
C ASP A 481 7.85 -10.74 -16.86
N VAL A 482 8.07 -9.64 -16.14
CA VAL A 482 8.78 -9.62 -14.86
C VAL A 482 8.22 -8.54 -13.93
N MET A 483 8.26 -8.81 -12.63
CA MET A 483 7.96 -7.82 -11.59
C MET A 483 9.24 -7.35 -10.93
N PHE A 484 9.33 -6.04 -10.72
CA PHE A 484 10.44 -5.40 -10.03
C PHE A 484 9.94 -4.69 -8.78
N ASN A 485 10.43 -5.12 -7.62
CA ASN A 485 10.12 -4.51 -6.34
C ASN A 485 11.06 -3.35 -6.04
N THR A 486 10.51 -2.18 -5.81
CA THR A 486 11.26 -0.96 -5.51
C THR A 486 11.33 -0.62 -4.02
N SER A 487 10.78 -1.45 -3.12
CA SER A 487 10.92 -1.20 -1.69
C SER A 487 12.34 -1.53 -1.21
N LEU A 488 12.82 -0.74 -0.27
CA LEU A 488 14.12 -0.91 0.38
C LEU A 488 13.90 -1.18 1.87
N ALA A 489 14.66 -2.10 2.46
CA ALA A 489 14.49 -2.47 3.87
C ALA A 489 14.62 -1.27 4.82
N TYR A 490 15.49 -0.32 4.51
CA TYR A 490 15.79 0.86 5.32
C TYR A 490 14.90 2.08 5.02
N GLU A 491 14.05 1.99 4.01
CA GLU A 491 13.36 3.12 3.40
C GLU A 491 12.50 3.91 4.39
N LEU A 492 11.69 3.22 5.20
CA LEU A 492 10.83 3.87 6.18
C LEU A 492 11.64 4.66 7.22
N ALA A 493 12.82 4.16 7.60
CA ALA A 493 13.71 4.82 8.53
C ALA A 493 14.25 6.15 7.97
N VAL A 494 14.54 6.21 6.67
CA VAL A 494 14.98 7.43 6.00
C VAL A 494 13.81 8.36 5.71
N ILE A 495 12.72 7.86 5.12
CA ILE A 495 11.53 8.68 4.79
C ILE A 495 10.93 9.35 6.02
N LYS A 496 10.98 8.72 7.18
CA LYS A 496 10.51 9.29 8.45
C LYS A 496 11.02 10.71 8.66
N THR A 497 12.31 10.96 8.45
CA THR A 497 12.94 12.26 8.70
C THR A 497 12.38 13.39 7.82
N TYR A 498 11.81 13.04 6.66
CA TYR A 498 11.19 13.98 5.73
C TYR A 498 9.67 14.06 5.90
N ALA A 499 9.01 12.92 6.09
CA ALA A 499 7.55 12.85 6.09
C ALA A 499 6.93 13.28 7.42
N GLU A 500 7.56 12.93 8.56
CA GLU A 500 7.00 13.20 9.88
C GLU A 500 6.79 14.71 10.14
N PRO A 501 7.76 15.60 9.87
CA PRO A 501 7.55 17.05 10.00
C PRO A 501 6.42 17.59 9.11
N LEU A 502 6.27 17.04 7.89
CA LEU A 502 5.22 17.42 6.97
C LEU A 502 3.84 17.00 7.49
N LEU A 503 3.72 15.80 8.04
CA LEU A 503 2.46 15.31 8.60
C LEU A 503 2.01 16.11 9.83
N PHE A 504 2.93 16.60 10.65
CA PHE A 504 2.62 17.46 11.80
C PHE A 504 2.06 18.83 11.42
N THR A 505 2.17 19.26 10.16
CA THR A 505 1.54 20.50 9.69
C THR A 505 0.03 20.41 9.48
N ILE A 506 -0.53 19.19 9.54
CA ILE A 506 -1.96 18.95 9.32
C ILE A 506 -2.71 19.14 10.64
N SER A 507 -3.60 20.13 10.68
CA SER A 507 -4.37 20.47 11.87
C SER A 507 -5.53 19.51 12.12
N GLU A 508 -6.04 19.50 13.36
CA GLU A 508 -7.18 18.66 13.78
C GLU A 508 -8.47 18.94 13.01
N ASP A 509 -8.61 20.15 12.46
CA ASP A 509 -9.77 20.54 11.64
C ASP A 509 -9.69 20.08 10.19
N ASP A 510 -8.53 19.60 9.74
CA ASP A 510 -8.32 19.12 8.37
C ASP A 510 -9.10 17.80 8.15
N PRO A 511 -9.85 17.65 7.04
CA PRO A 511 -10.55 16.42 6.74
C PRO A 511 -9.64 15.17 6.67
N ASN A 512 -8.35 15.37 6.36
CA ASN A 512 -7.36 14.31 6.24
C ASN A 512 -6.58 14.03 7.54
N TYR A 513 -6.95 14.69 8.65
CA TYR A 513 -6.25 14.55 9.93
C TYR A 513 -6.09 13.10 10.37
N GLN A 514 -7.16 12.29 10.29
CA GLN A 514 -7.12 10.87 10.68
C GLN A 514 -6.14 10.05 9.83
N LEU A 515 -6.07 10.33 8.55
CA LEU A 515 -5.12 9.69 7.66
C LEU A 515 -3.67 10.10 8.00
N ALA A 516 -3.45 11.38 8.32
CA ALA A 516 -2.14 11.87 8.77
C ALA A 516 -1.72 11.23 10.09
N GLN A 517 -2.62 11.16 11.08
CA GLN A 517 -2.36 10.52 12.37
C GLN A 517 -2.00 9.04 12.21
N ARG A 518 -2.68 8.31 11.32
CA ARG A 518 -2.37 6.91 11.03
C ARG A 518 -0.96 6.73 10.46
N LEU A 519 -0.50 7.64 9.60
CA LEU A 519 0.87 7.62 9.06
C LEU A 519 1.90 7.98 10.15
N ILE A 520 1.60 8.94 11.00
CA ILE A 520 2.45 9.29 12.16
C ILE A 520 2.57 8.09 13.11
N GLU A 521 1.45 7.41 13.39
CA GLU A 521 1.47 6.19 14.20
C GLU A 521 2.37 5.11 13.60
N LEU A 522 2.31 4.87 12.27
CA LEU A 522 3.21 3.95 11.60
C LEU A 522 4.67 4.34 11.81
N LEU A 523 5.01 5.62 11.66
CA LEU A 523 6.38 6.11 11.78
C LEU A 523 6.94 6.06 13.21
N LYS A 524 6.10 5.92 14.24
CA LYS A 524 6.55 5.72 15.64
C LYS A 524 7.31 4.41 15.84
N PHE A 525 7.05 3.39 15.01
CA PHE A 525 7.66 2.06 15.15
C PHE A 525 9.04 1.93 14.53
N VAL A 526 9.53 2.93 13.80
CA VAL A 526 10.83 2.91 13.15
C VAL A 526 11.74 4.02 13.68
N LEU A 527 13.00 3.68 13.94
CA LEU A 527 14.04 4.65 14.26
C LEU A 527 14.54 5.34 12.98
N PRO A 528 14.92 6.63 13.04
CA PRO A 528 15.36 7.36 11.87
C PRO A 528 16.78 6.94 11.44
N ILE A 529 17.02 6.92 10.13
CA ILE A 529 18.35 6.84 9.52
C ILE A 529 18.58 8.14 8.73
N PRO A 530 19.73 8.82 8.91
CA PRO A 530 20.11 9.96 8.11
C PRO A 530 20.29 9.59 6.62
N SER A 531 19.97 10.51 5.72
CA SER A 531 19.98 10.23 4.28
C SER A 531 21.35 10.34 3.60
N GLU A 532 22.38 10.78 4.32
CA GLU A 532 23.72 11.06 3.77
C GLU A 532 24.37 9.83 3.14
N THR A 533 24.15 8.65 3.73
CA THR A 533 24.72 7.38 3.27
C THR A 533 23.91 6.70 2.16
N VAL A 534 22.71 7.22 1.85
CA VAL A 534 21.89 6.70 0.75
C VAL A 534 22.55 7.03 -0.60
N PRO A 535 22.84 6.04 -1.46
CA PRO A 535 23.47 6.29 -2.76
C PRO A 535 22.68 7.27 -3.62
N LYS A 536 23.38 8.09 -4.41
CA LYS A 536 22.73 9.03 -5.34
C LYS A 536 21.91 8.33 -6.43
N THR A 537 22.24 7.09 -6.73
CA THR A 537 21.51 6.25 -7.71
C THR A 537 20.36 5.47 -7.09
N SER A 538 20.14 5.57 -5.76
CA SER A 538 19.00 4.91 -5.08
C SER A 538 17.67 5.38 -5.62
N ILE A 539 16.71 4.45 -5.74
CA ILE A 539 15.31 4.76 -6.08
C ILE A 539 14.69 5.70 -5.04
N LEU A 540 15.12 5.62 -3.80
CA LEU A 540 14.64 6.48 -2.72
C LEU A 540 14.92 7.96 -2.99
N ARG A 541 16.00 8.28 -3.73
CA ARG A 541 16.38 9.66 -4.07
C ARG A 541 15.35 10.36 -4.96
N GLU A 542 14.55 9.64 -5.74
CA GLU A 542 13.40 10.21 -6.48
C GLU A 542 12.47 10.99 -5.54
N PHE A 543 12.33 10.54 -4.31
CA PHE A 543 11.40 11.12 -3.33
C PHE A 543 12.09 12.16 -2.44
N ILE A 544 13.23 11.81 -1.85
CA ILE A 544 13.94 12.65 -0.88
C ILE A 544 14.89 13.68 -1.51
N GLY A 545 15.20 13.57 -2.82
CA GLY A 545 16.07 14.49 -3.56
C GLY A 545 17.54 14.08 -3.59
N GLY A 546 18.32 14.82 -4.39
CA GLY A 546 19.74 14.57 -4.60
C GLY A 546 20.02 13.32 -5.44
N SER A 547 19.12 13.00 -6.37
CA SER A 547 19.28 11.91 -7.32
C SER A 547 20.36 12.20 -8.35
N TYR A 548 21.11 11.18 -8.77
CA TYR A 548 21.98 11.26 -9.95
C TYR A 548 21.21 11.49 -11.24
N PHE A 549 19.92 11.16 -11.27
CA PHE A 549 19.04 11.21 -12.43
C PHE A 549 18.21 12.50 -12.54
N GLU A 550 18.35 13.43 -11.55
CA GLU A 550 17.74 14.76 -11.57
C GLU A 550 18.46 15.75 -12.48
#